data_475a861097b9d0805096b4b87b752698
#
_entry.id   475a861097b9d0805096b4b87b752698
#
_cell.length_a   1.000
_cell.length_b   1.000
_cell.length_c   1.000
_cell.angle_alpha   90.00
_cell.angle_beta   90.00
_cell.angle_gamma   90.00
#
_symmetry.space_group_name_H-M   'P 1'
#
loop_
_entity.id
_entity.type
_entity.pdbx_description
1 polymer ?
#
loop_
_entity_poly.entity_id
_entity_poly.type
_entity_poly.pdbx_seq_one_letter_code
_entity_poly.pdbx_strand_id
1 'polypeptide(L)'
;MLGLRRLKLNAIWLEVFPGTGNEIADRRAIRSFKTQLRRHGLAENYCLLYQPRASDAQELGGMRCLGISEGDLRSRLAGPNALLNLSYSIHPPLLLQFERRIFCDLDPSEIFYWMTKIEMGQSYHHEFWTIGLNVGAHDCRLPQSHVAWRKFFPLVDTELIQSQAVPSRFKLTTIGQWYWGGAIEVDGQFPDLSKKVAFEKYLELPGRVKKARFELAMNIAKDDPEQARLSESGWHLRDPHRVAKTPARYRRYVA
;
A
#
# COMPACT_ATOMS: atom_id res chain seq x y z
N MET A 1 -7.77 3.12 9.88
CA MET A 1 -8.53 4.31 10.35
C MET A 1 -9.82 3.93 11.06
N LEU A 2 -10.77 3.24 10.43
CA LEU A 2 -12.06 2.92 11.08
C LEU A 2 -11.88 2.09 12.35
N GLY A 3 -11.03 1.06 12.33
CA GLY A 3 -10.69 0.28 13.53
C GLY A 3 -10.06 1.12 14.65
N LEU A 4 -9.17 2.08 14.32
CA LEU A 4 -8.57 2.98 15.33
C LEU A 4 -9.64 3.84 16.02
N ARG A 5 -10.61 4.34 15.25
CA ARG A 5 -11.75 5.09 15.81
C ARG A 5 -12.61 4.24 16.74
N ARG A 6 -12.85 2.97 16.40
CA ARG A 6 -13.58 2.03 17.27
C ARG A 6 -12.84 1.77 18.58
N LEU A 7 -11.52 1.77 18.54
CA LEU A 7 -10.68 1.76 19.74
C LEU A 7 -10.65 3.10 20.49
N LYS A 8 -11.48 4.06 20.07
CA LYS A 8 -11.56 5.41 20.65
C LYS A 8 -10.25 6.21 20.56
N LEU A 9 -9.37 5.85 19.63
CA LEU A 9 -8.15 6.59 19.36
C LEU A 9 -8.46 7.83 18.51
N ASN A 10 -7.90 8.96 18.89
CA ASN A 10 -8.04 10.23 18.16
C ASN A 10 -7.10 10.25 16.94
N ALA A 11 -7.35 9.37 15.99
CA ALA A 11 -6.54 9.19 14.81
C ALA A 11 -7.04 10.03 13.63
N ILE A 12 -6.11 10.62 12.87
CA ILE A 12 -6.38 11.28 11.59
C ILE A 12 -5.60 10.56 10.47
N TRP A 13 -6.14 10.61 9.26
CA TRP A 13 -5.42 10.24 8.06
C TRP A 13 -4.60 11.46 7.62
N LEU A 14 -3.29 11.36 7.68
CA LEU A 14 -2.38 12.37 7.15
C LEU A 14 -1.86 11.90 5.79
N GLU A 15 -1.98 12.77 4.80
CA GLU A 15 -1.50 12.51 3.44
C GLU A 15 -0.77 13.74 2.92
N VAL A 16 0.38 13.55 2.28
CA VAL A 16 1.05 14.60 1.52
C VAL A 16 0.78 14.36 0.04
N PHE A 17 0.21 15.35 -0.62
CA PHE A 17 -0.09 15.30 -2.04
C PHE A 17 0.78 16.32 -2.78
N PRO A 18 1.85 15.88 -3.42
CA PRO A 18 2.66 16.74 -4.29
C PRO A 18 1.84 17.09 -5.54
N GLY A 19 1.75 18.36 -5.85
CA GLY A 19 1.07 18.83 -7.05
C GLY A 19 1.78 18.36 -8.32
N THR A 20 0.99 18.05 -9.34
CA THR A 20 1.49 17.56 -10.62
C THR A 20 1.94 18.69 -11.56
N GLY A 21 1.79 19.97 -11.14
CA GLY A 21 1.94 21.14 -12.00
C GLY A 21 0.70 21.42 -12.87
N ASN A 22 -0.30 20.54 -12.86
CA ASN A 22 -1.58 20.72 -13.54
C ASN A 22 -2.69 20.92 -12.50
N GLU A 23 -3.09 22.16 -12.29
CA GLU A 23 -4.05 22.54 -11.26
C GLU A 23 -5.42 21.84 -11.45
N ILE A 24 -5.87 21.61 -12.69
CA ILE A 24 -7.15 20.93 -12.97
C ILE A 24 -7.07 19.47 -12.55
N ALA A 25 -5.96 18.80 -12.89
CA ALA A 25 -5.73 17.41 -12.49
C ALA A 25 -5.65 17.29 -10.96
N ASP A 26 -4.92 18.20 -10.31
CA ASP A 26 -4.77 18.24 -8.86
C ASP A 26 -6.10 18.45 -8.15
N ARG A 27 -6.91 19.42 -8.57
CA ARG A 27 -8.26 19.64 -8.04
C ARG A 27 -9.15 18.40 -8.21
N ARG A 28 -9.02 17.69 -9.32
CA ARG A 28 -9.77 16.44 -9.56
C ARG A 28 -9.34 15.33 -8.61
N ALA A 29 -8.04 15.14 -8.41
CA ALA A 29 -7.47 14.16 -7.50
C ALA A 29 -7.89 14.43 -6.05
N ILE A 30 -7.75 15.69 -5.57
CA ILE A 30 -8.17 16.14 -4.26
C ILE A 30 -9.68 15.90 -4.04
N ARG A 31 -10.52 16.21 -5.03
CA ARG A 31 -11.96 15.97 -4.95
C ARG A 31 -12.27 14.48 -4.85
N SER A 32 -11.57 13.65 -5.62
CA SER A 32 -11.71 12.20 -5.57
C SER A 32 -11.34 11.65 -4.19
N PHE A 33 -10.20 12.06 -3.64
CA PHE A 33 -9.75 11.70 -2.29
C PHE A 33 -10.78 12.06 -1.23
N LYS A 34 -11.24 13.32 -1.19
CA LYS A 34 -12.28 13.79 -0.25
C LYS A 34 -13.58 12.97 -0.37
N THR A 35 -13.97 12.65 -1.59
CA THR A 35 -15.17 11.84 -1.84
C THR A 35 -15.04 10.43 -1.29
N GLN A 36 -13.87 9.80 -1.43
CA GLN A 36 -13.63 8.48 -0.87
C GLN A 36 -13.66 8.51 0.67
N LEU A 37 -12.98 9.46 1.30
CA LEU A 37 -13.00 9.59 2.75
C LEU A 37 -14.42 9.80 3.30
N ARG A 38 -15.21 10.67 2.64
CA ARG A 38 -16.62 10.90 3.03
C ARG A 38 -17.44 9.63 2.95
N ARG A 39 -17.29 8.83 1.90
CA ARG A 39 -17.98 7.52 1.74
C ARG A 39 -17.68 6.53 2.86
N HIS A 40 -16.53 6.68 3.49
CA HIS A 40 -16.10 5.82 4.60
C HIS A 40 -16.26 6.48 5.98
N GLY A 41 -17.00 7.58 6.07
CA GLY A 41 -17.26 8.27 7.33
C GLY A 41 -16.02 8.93 7.94
N LEU A 42 -15.02 9.29 7.12
CA LEU A 42 -13.75 9.90 7.52
C LEU A 42 -13.64 11.38 7.11
N ALA A 43 -14.76 12.03 6.82
CA ALA A 43 -14.79 13.41 6.32
C ALA A 43 -14.10 14.42 7.27
N GLU A 44 -14.20 14.17 8.59
CA GLU A 44 -13.67 15.04 9.63
C GLU A 44 -12.33 14.52 10.24
N ASN A 45 -11.81 13.41 9.72
CA ASN A 45 -10.66 12.73 10.32
C ASN A 45 -9.48 12.62 9.36
N TYR A 46 -9.21 13.65 8.59
CA TYR A 46 -8.06 13.70 7.70
C TYR A 46 -7.41 15.07 7.64
N CYS A 47 -6.14 15.07 7.32
CA CYS A 47 -5.36 16.21 6.88
C CYS A 47 -4.67 15.86 5.57
N LEU A 48 -5.06 16.50 4.47
CA LEU A 48 -4.35 16.41 3.21
C LEU A 48 -3.48 17.67 3.07
N LEU A 49 -2.19 17.49 3.11
CA LEU A 49 -1.19 18.52 2.91
C LEU A 49 -0.89 18.61 1.41
N TYR A 50 -1.50 19.57 0.75
CA TYR A 50 -1.29 19.82 -0.66
C TYR A 50 -0.09 20.73 -0.88
N GLN A 51 0.88 20.25 -1.62
CA GLN A 51 2.11 20.94 -1.99
C GLN A 51 2.03 21.34 -3.47
N PRO A 52 1.66 22.60 -3.82
CA PRO A 52 1.38 23.00 -5.20
C PRO A 52 2.61 22.95 -6.13
N ARG A 53 3.79 23.06 -5.54
CA ARG A 53 5.07 22.94 -6.26
C ARG A 53 5.80 21.71 -5.74
N ALA A 54 6.27 20.86 -6.63
CA ALA A 54 7.09 19.73 -6.26
C ALA A 54 8.33 20.22 -5.50
N SER A 55 8.55 19.64 -4.32
CA SER A 55 9.71 19.87 -3.47
C SER A 55 9.98 18.57 -2.72
N ASP A 56 11.24 18.21 -2.61
CA ASP A 56 11.63 17.01 -1.84
C ASP A 56 11.44 17.23 -0.33
N ALA A 57 11.47 18.49 0.12
CA ALA A 57 11.25 18.84 1.51
C ALA A 57 9.75 18.96 1.81
N GLN A 58 9.27 18.18 2.77
CA GLN A 58 7.90 18.25 3.26
C GLN A 58 7.82 19.26 4.42
N GLU A 59 7.78 20.55 4.09
CA GLU A 59 7.66 21.63 5.08
C GLU A 59 6.21 22.07 5.25
N LEU A 60 5.71 22.03 6.48
CA LEU A 60 4.31 22.36 6.79
C LEU A 60 3.92 23.78 6.32
N GLY A 61 4.82 24.75 6.49
CA GLY A 61 4.59 26.15 6.08
C GLY A 61 4.48 26.38 4.56
N GLY A 62 4.97 25.42 3.74
CA GLY A 62 4.88 25.45 2.28
C GLY A 62 3.66 24.71 1.70
N MET A 63 2.83 24.12 2.55
CA MET A 63 1.71 23.29 2.16
C MET A 63 0.36 23.90 2.51
N ARG A 64 -0.66 23.58 1.72
CA ARG A 64 -2.04 23.94 2.05
C ARG A 64 -2.70 22.78 2.80
N CYS A 65 -3.16 23.06 4.01
CA CYS A 65 -3.87 22.10 4.84
C CYS A 65 -5.34 21.99 4.39
N LEU A 66 -5.79 20.80 4.06
CA LEU A 66 -7.16 20.52 3.63
C LEU A 66 -7.73 19.38 4.50
N GLY A 67 -8.94 19.57 5.00
CA GLY A 67 -9.58 18.70 6.00
C GLY A 67 -9.63 19.39 7.34
N ILE A 68 -8.90 18.90 8.35
CA ILE A 68 -8.73 19.67 9.59
C ILE A 68 -7.96 20.95 9.29
N SER A 69 -8.10 21.95 10.16
CA SER A 69 -7.38 23.21 10.01
C SER A 69 -5.88 23.05 10.27
N GLU A 70 -5.06 23.96 9.74
CA GLU A 70 -3.62 23.97 10.05
C GLU A 70 -3.39 24.21 11.56
N GLY A 71 -4.20 25.04 12.20
CA GLY A 71 -4.13 25.27 13.65
C GLY A 71 -4.40 24.00 14.45
N ASP A 72 -5.41 23.20 14.05
CA ASP A 72 -5.70 21.91 14.68
C ASP A 72 -4.55 20.93 14.48
N LEU A 73 -3.95 20.89 13.28
CA LEU A 73 -2.79 20.04 13.03
C LEU A 73 -1.62 20.45 13.92
N ARG A 74 -1.28 21.73 13.97
CA ARG A 74 -0.19 22.24 14.82
C ARG A 74 -0.44 21.97 16.31
N SER A 75 -1.67 22.11 16.78
CA SER A 75 -2.05 21.78 18.16
C SER A 75 -1.83 20.29 18.47
N ARG A 76 -2.16 19.40 17.51
CA ARG A 76 -1.91 17.96 17.66
C ARG A 76 -0.42 17.61 17.65
N LEU A 77 0.37 18.31 16.85
CA LEU A 77 1.83 18.14 16.80
C LEU A 77 2.55 18.65 18.04
N ALA A 78 1.99 19.67 18.70
CA ALA A 78 2.53 20.22 19.94
C ALA A 78 2.24 19.36 21.19
N GLY A 79 1.23 18.48 21.14
CA GLY A 79 0.89 17.55 22.22
C GLY A 79 1.48 16.15 21.99
N PRO A 80 1.26 15.21 22.92
CA PRO A 80 1.67 13.82 22.74
C PRO A 80 1.06 13.22 21.47
N ASN A 81 1.90 12.76 20.57
CA ASN A 81 1.47 12.26 19.28
C ASN A 81 2.34 11.09 18.77
N ALA A 82 1.78 10.30 17.85
CA ALA A 82 2.50 9.25 17.17
C ALA A 82 2.12 9.20 15.69
N LEU A 83 3.10 8.94 14.85
CA LEU A 83 2.91 8.70 13.42
C LEU A 83 3.11 7.22 13.11
N LEU A 84 2.13 6.61 12.45
CA LEU A 84 2.31 5.36 11.70
C LEU A 84 2.64 5.74 10.26
N ASN A 85 3.91 5.77 9.92
CA ASN A 85 4.40 6.17 8.59
C ASN A 85 4.35 4.98 7.64
N LEU A 86 3.32 4.92 6.80
CA LEU A 86 3.10 3.82 5.88
C LEU A 86 4.07 3.94 4.70
N SER A 87 4.94 2.94 4.54
CA SER A 87 5.91 2.84 3.44
C SER A 87 6.71 4.13 3.19
N TYR A 88 7.08 4.80 4.28
CA TYR A 88 7.88 6.05 4.23
C TYR A 88 7.22 7.17 3.41
N SER A 89 5.91 7.34 3.52
CA SER A 89 5.18 8.39 2.78
C SER A 89 5.36 9.80 3.35
N ILE A 90 5.76 9.92 4.62
CA ILE A 90 6.06 11.19 5.30
C ILE A 90 7.56 11.30 5.52
N HIS A 91 8.14 12.41 5.07
CA HIS A 91 9.57 12.68 5.08
C HIS A 91 9.93 13.87 5.96
N PRO A 92 11.23 14.04 6.34
CA PRO A 92 11.68 15.27 6.97
C PRO A 92 11.46 16.51 6.07
N PRO A 93 11.22 17.70 6.64
CA PRO A 93 11.17 17.97 8.09
C PRO A 93 9.82 17.66 8.75
N LEU A 94 8.73 17.37 7.97
CA LEU A 94 7.41 17.07 8.53
C LEU A 94 7.45 15.85 9.47
N LEU A 95 8.15 14.79 9.07
CA LEU A 95 8.33 13.58 9.87
C LEU A 95 8.86 13.90 11.28
N LEU A 96 9.77 14.85 11.39
CA LEU A 96 10.41 15.23 12.66
C LEU A 96 9.50 16.02 13.61
N GLN A 97 8.31 16.45 13.14
CA GLN A 97 7.30 17.08 14.01
C GLN A 97 6.59 16.07 14.91
N PHE A 98 6.74 14.76 14.64
CA PHE A 98 6.08 13.73 15.44
C PHE A 98 6.99 13.25 16.57
N GLU A 99 6.43 13.15 17.78
CA GLU A 99 7.13 12.69 18.97
C GLU A 99 7.51 11.21 18.83
N ARG A 100 6.55 10.37 18.45
CA ARG A 100 6.77 8.93 18.20
C ARG A 100 6.59 8.63 16.72
N ARG A 101 7.60 8.03 16.11
CA ARG A 101 7.63 7.73 14.67
C ARG A 101 7.83 6.23 14.46
N ILE A 102 6.84 5.60 13.85
CA ILE A 102 6.82 4.17 13.58
C ILE A 102 6.80 3.98 12.07
N PHE A 103 7.85 3.36 11.54
CA PHE A 103 7.88 2.95 10.14
C PHE A 103 7.02 1.70 9.99
N CYS A 104 6.03 1.72 9.10
CA CYS A 104 5.15 0.58 8.83
C CYS A 104 5.36 0.09 7.40
N ASP A 105 6.07 -1.02 7.25
CA ASP A 105 6.20 -1.72 5.98
C ASP A 105 5.00 -2.62 5.73
N LEU A 106 4.33 -2.39 4.60
CA LEU A 106 3.15 -3.15 4.16
C LEU A 106 3.42 -3.98 2.89
N ASP A 107 4.65 -3.93 2.36
CA ASP A 107 5.08 -4.71 1.19
C ASP A 107 6.54 -5.16 1.38
N PRO A 108 6.77 -6.19 2.21
CA PRO A 108 8.10 -6.60 2.62
C PRO A 108 8.88 -7.25 1.47
N SER A 109 9.61 -6.44 0.73
CA SER A 109 10.54 -6.88 -0.32
C SER A 109 11.51 -5.77 -0.69
N GLU A 110 11.09 -4.83 -1.51
CA GLU A 110 11.94 -3.77 -2.08
C GLU A 110 12.57 -2.88 -1.01
N ILE A 111 11.80 -2.51 0.02
CA ILE A 111 12.26 -1.62 1.07
C ILE A 111 13.50 -2.16 1.79
N PHE A 112 13.60 -3.48 1.97
CA PHE A 112 14.74 -4.12 2.61
C PHE A 112 16.02 -3.97 1.80
N TYR A 113 15.92 -4.10 0.47
CA TYR A 113 17.06 -3.88 -0.43
C TYR A 113 17.43 -2.40 -0.48
N TRP A 114 16.46 -1.50 -0.61
CA TRP A 114 16.72 -0.07 -0.62
C TRP A 114 17.38 0.40 0.67
N MET A 115 16.95 -0.09 1.83
CA MET A 115 17.54 0.24 3.12
C MET A 115 19.01 -0.19 3.24
N THR A 116 19.51 -1.11 2.43
CA THR A 116 20.95 -1.45 2.41
C THR A 116 21.78 -0.49 1.57
N LYS A 117 21.16 0.30 0.72
CA LYS A 117 21.84 1.18 -0.25
C LYS A 117 21.66 2.66 0.07
N ILE A 118 20.50 3.05 0.57
CA ILE A 118 20.14 4.45 0.82
C ILE A 118 19.40 4.60 2.15
N GLU A 119 19.37 5.83 2.65
CA GLU A 119 18.56 6.21 3.81
C GLU A 119 17.07 6.23 3.43
N MET A 120 16.29 5.29 3.96
CA MET A 120 14.87 5.14 3.77
C MET A 120 14.08 5.40 5.07
N GLY A 121 14.59 6.31 5.89
CA GLY A 121 13.98 6.67 7.16
C GLY A 121 14.53 5.95 8.37
N GLN A 122 15.61 5.14 8.22
CA GLN A 122 16.22 4.40 9.34
C GLN A 122 16.62 5.33 10.48
N SER A 123 17.24 6.47 10.16
CA SER A 123 17.69 7.46 11.15
C SER A 123 16.58 8.29 11.78
N TYR A 124 15.36 8.24 11.24
CA TYR A 124 14.27 9.13 11.63
C TYR A 124 13.14 8.46 12.39
N HIS A 125 13.07 7.10 12.39
CA HIS A 125 12.03 6.36 13.08
C HIS A 125 12.55 5.71 14.36
N HIS A 126 11.66 5.54 15.33
CA HIS A 126 11.95 4.89 16.60
C HIS A 126 11.65 3.39 16.59
N GLU A 127 10.71 2.98 15.75
CA GLU A 127 10.30 1.58 15.59
C GLU A 127 10.06 1.26 14.13
N PHE A 128 10.27 -0.03 13.79
CA PHE A 128 10.07 -0.55 12.45
C PHE A 128 9.15 -1.76 12.52
N TRP A 129 8.01 -1.66 11.87
CA TRP A 129 6.99 -2.69 11.85
C TRP A 129 6.82 -3.22 10.45
N THR A 130 6.71 -4.56 10.29
CA THR A 130 6.50 -5.22 9.00
C THR A 130 5.42 -6.29 9.09
N ILE A 131 4.65 -6.45 8.01
CA ILE A 131 3.76 -7.59 7.83
C ILE A 131 4.49 -8.85 7.35
N GLY A 132 5.79 -8.76 7.07
CA GLY A 132 6.65 -9.86 6.64
C GLY A 132 6.92 -10.84 7.79
N LEU A 133 6.10 -11.87 7.94
CA LEU A 133 6.21 -12.83 9.06
C LEU A 133 7.53 -13.60 9.08
N ASN A 134 8.17 -13.77 7.91
CA ASN A 134 9.46 -14.49 7.79
C ASN A 134 10.68 -13.57 7.93
N VAL A 135 10.49 -12.25 8.02
CA VAL A 135 11.61 -11.32 8.19
C VAL A 135 12.42 -11.69 9.44
N GLY A 136 13.73 -11.82 9.29
CA GLY A 136 14.63 -12.23 10.36
C GLY A 136 14.59 -13.72 10.72
N ALA A 137 13.86 -14.57 9.99
CA ALA A 137 13.99 -16.02 10.09
C ALA A 137 15.29 -16.49 9.38
N HIS A 138 15.81 -17.66 9.77
CA HIS A 138 17.08 -18.18 9.26
C HIS A 138 17.05 -18.47 7.73
N ASP A 139 15.88 -18.72 7.18
CA ASP A 139 15.62 -18.98 5.76
C ASP A 139 15.10 -17.75 5.00
N CYS A 140 15.02 -16.61 5.66
CA CYS A 140 14.61 -15.37 5.03
C CYS A 140 15.73 -14.86 4.09
N ARG A 141 15.40 -14.72 2.81
CA ARG A 141 16.32 -14.24 1.77
C ARG A 141 16.39 -12.72 1.65
N LEU A 142 15.57 -11.99 2.41
CA LEU A 142 15.64 -10.54 2.41
C LEU A 142 16.91 -10.10 3.15
N PRO A 143 17.60 -9.07 2.64
CA PRO A 143 18.79 -8.56 3.29
C PRO A 143 18.44 -8.09 4.69
N GLN A 144 19.35 -8.32 5.64
CA GLN A 144 19.19 -7.77 6.97
C GLN A 144 19.43 -6.26 6.92
N SER A 145 18.36 -5.50 7.12
CA SER A 145 18.49 -4.07 7.39
C SER A 145 18.99 -3.88 8.82
N HIS A 146 19.77 -2.83 9.07
CA HIS A 146 20.35 -2.54 10.39
C HIS A 146 19.30 -2.09 11.43
N VAL A 147 18.02 -2.41 11.21
CA VAL A 147 16.92 -2.05 12.10
C VAL A 147 16.23 -3.30 12.66
N ALA A 148 15.74 -3.20 13.89
CA ALA A 148 14.98 -4.28 14.51
C ALA A 148 13.53 -4.25 14.06
N TRP A 149 13.12 -5.20 13.24
CA TRP A 149 11.75 -5.31 12.74
C TRP A 149 10.83 -6.01 13.75
N ARG A 150 9.73 -5.32 14.09
CA ARG A 150 8.60 -5.92 14.81
C ARG A 150 7.58 -6.43 13.81
N LYS A 151 7.25 -7.70 13.89
CA LYS A 151 6.22 -8.33 13.03
C LYS A 151 4.83 -8.02 13.54
N PHE A 152 3.90 -7.75 12.62
CA PHE A 152 2.49 -7.59 12.96
C PHE A 152 1.61 -8.17 11.85
N PHE A 153 0.39 -8.56 12.20
CA PHE A 153 -0.58 -8.98 11.20
C PHE A 153 -1.21 -7.77 10.51
N PRO A 154 -1.55 -7.88 9.22
CA PRO A 154 -2.28 -6.84 8.52
C PRO A 154 -3.52 -6.40 9.31
N LEU A 155 -3.68 -5.10 9.46
CA LEU A 155 -4.76 -4.51 10.26
C LEU A 155 -6.10 -4.68 9.52
N VAL A 156 -6.88 -5.67 9.91
CA VAL A 156 -8.21 -5.95 9.37
C VAL A 156 -9.26 -5.70 10.45
N ASP A 157 -10.23 -4.86 10.16
CA ASP A 157 -11.42 -4.70 11.00
C ASP A 157 -12.44 -5.78 10.62
N THR A 158 -12.50 -6.84 11.41
CA THR A 158 -13.34 -8.02 11.15
C THR A 158 -14.85 -7.75 11.24
N GLU A 159 -15.27 -6.67 11.88
CA GLU A 159 -16.67 -6.27 11.89
C GLU A 159 -17.05 -5.53 10.60
N LEU A 160 -16.11 -4.82 9.99
CA LEU A 160 -16.32 -4.16 8.70
C LEU A 160 -16.11 -5.11 7.51
N ILE A 161 -15.24 -6.09 7.67
CA ILE A 161 -14.94 -7.09 6.64
C ILE A 161 -15.45 -8.43 7.17
N GLN A 162 -16.78 -8.61 7.07
CA GLN A 162 -17.41 -9.85 7.46
C GLN A 162 -17.17 -10.93 6.42
N SER A 163 -17.05 -12.16 6.88
CA SER A 163 -17.02 -13.33 6.01
C SER A 163 -18.28 -13.39 5.17
N GLN A 164 -18.13 -13.61 3.88
CA GLN A 164 -19.24 -13.86 2.96
C GLN A 164 -19.57 -15.35 2.96
N ALA A 165 -20.81 -15.69 2.64
CA ALA A 165 -21.18 -17.08 2.43
C ALA A 165 -20.35 -17.67 1.29
N VAL A 166 -19.79 -18.86 1.50
CA VAL A 166 -19.01 -19.53 0.45
C VAL A 166 -19.94 -19.82 -0.72
N PRO A 167 -19.62 -19.31 -1.93
CA PRO A 167 -20.44 -19.57 -3.10
C PRO A 167 -20.44 -21.07 -3.43
N SER A 168 -21.53 -21.57 -4.00
CA SER A 168 -21.66 -22.96 -4.42
C SER A 168 -20.56 -23.41 -5.41
N ARG A 169 -19.98 -22.47 -6.11
CA ARG A 169 -18.82 -22.69 -6.99
C ARG A 169 -17.61 -21.95 -6.43
N PHE A 170 -16.63 -22.74 -5.99
CA PHE A 170 -15.41 -22.20 -5.39
C PHE A 170 -14.60 -21.41 -6.42
N LYS A 171 -14.33 -20.14 -6.11
CA LYS A 171 -13.57 -19.22 -6.95
C LYS A 171 -12.36 -18.71 -6.18
N LEU A 172 -11.19 -18.85 -6.74
CA LEU A 172 -9.94 -18.29 -6.21
C LEU A 172 -9.56 -17.08 -7.06
N THR A 173 -9.36 -15.95 -6.41
CA THR A 173 -9.03 -14.68 -7.06
C THR A 173 -7.67 -14.19 -6.63
N THR A 174 -6.94 -13.60 -7.56
CA THR A 174 -5.67 -12.91 -7.30
C THR A 174 -5.65 -11.59 -8.06
N ILE A 175 -5.14 -10.54 -7.43
CA ILE A 175 -4.96 -9.22 -8.05
C ILE A 175 -3.54 -8.71 -7.84
N GLY A 176 -2.96 -8.09 -8.85
CA GLY A 176 -1.61 -7.54 -8.74
C GLY A 176 -1.06 -7.00 -10.06
N GLN A 177 0.22 -6.64 -10.01
CA GLN A 177 1.03 -6.34 -11.19
C GLN A 177 1.70 -7.63 -11.67
N TRP A 178 1.72 -7.86 -12.99
CA TRP A 178 2.39 -9.01 -13.60
C TRP A 178 3.88 -8.79 -13.70
N TYR A 179 4.26 -7.65 -14.27
CA TYR A 179 5.64 -7.21 -14.36
C TYR A 179 5.99 -6.23 -13.25
N TRP A 180 7.22 -6.32 -12.81
CA TRP A 180 7.81 -5.33 -11.93
C TRP A 180 8.83 -4.51 -12.72
N GLY A 181 8.69 -3.19 -12.71
CA GLY A 181 9.52 -2.28 -13.52
C GLY A 181 10.74 -1.70 -12.79
N GLY A 182 10.96 -2.10 -11.53
CA GLY A 182 12.13 -1.67 -10.77
C GLY A 182 13.37 -2.52 -11.08
N ALA A 183 14.54 -1.99 -10.74
CA ALA A 183 15.81 -2.71 -10.78
C ALA A 183 16.45 -2.70 -9.39
N ILE A 184 16.62 -3.87 -8.79
CA ILE A 184 17.32 -4.05 -7.53
C ILE A 184 18.50 -4.97 -7.75
N GLU A 185 19.67 -4.48 -7.37
CA GLU A 185 20.88 -5.30 -7.36
C GLU A 185 20.87 -6.23 -6.15
N VAL A 186 21.00 -7.52 -6.40
CA VAL A 186 21.13 -8.58 -5.41
C VAL A 186 22.37 -9.39 -5.76
N ASP A 187 23.39 -9.38 -4.91
CA ASP A 187 24.65 -10.09 -5.11
C ASP A 187 25.31 -9.84 -6.49
N GLY A 188 25.31 -8.57 -6.92
CA GLY A 188 25.88 -8.16 -8.21
C GLY A 188 25.03 -8.48 -9.43
N GLN A 189 23.80 -8.95 -9.24
CA GLN A 189 22.84 -9.28 -10.30
C GLN A 189 21.56 -8.45 -10.17
N PHE A 190 20.82 -8.31 -11.27
CA PHE A 190 19.50 -7.67 -11.31
C PHE A 190 18.44 -8.74 -11.65
N PRO A 191 17.99 -9.50 -10.64
CA PRO A 191 16.99 -10.55 -10.87
C PRO A 191 15.65 -9.95 -11.31
N ASP A 192 14.92 -10.69 -12.14
CA ASP A 192 13.52 -10.38 -12.42
C ASP A 192 12.65 -10.74 -11.20
N LEU A 193 12.18 -9.72 -10.49
CA LEU A 193 11.31 -9.85 -9.32
C LEU A 193 9.82 -9.77 -9.67
N SER A 194 9.48 -9.85 -10.95
CA SER A 194 8.09 -9.86 -11.42
C SER A 194 7.30 -11.03 -10.85
N LYS A 195 6.02 -10.83 -10.62
CA LYS A 195 5.11 -11.93 -10.23
C LYS A 195 5.05 -13.01 -11.28
N LYS A 196 5.31 -12.70 -12.56
CA LYS A 196 5.48 -13.65 -13.64
C LYS A 196 6.40 -14.82 -13.23
N VAL A 197 7.60 -14.52 -12.73
CA VAL A 197 8.59 -15.55 -12.32
C VAL A 197 8.03 -16.43 -11.19
N ALA A 198 7.35 -15.83 -10.22
CA ALA A 198 6.75 -16.59 -9.12
C ALA A 198 5.57 -17.47 -9.57
N PHE A 199 4.84 -17.03 -10.61
CA PHE A 199 3.66 -17.74 -11.13
C PHE A 199 3.98 -18.93 -12.03
N GLU A 200 5.19 -19.04 -12.58
CA GLU A 200 5.59 -20.15 -13.45
C GLU A 200 5.24 -21.52 -12.85
N LYS A 201 5.56 -21.73 -11.58
CA LYS A 201 5.27 -22.99 -10.88
C LYS A 201 3.79 -23.28 -10.66
N TYR A 202 2.91 -22.28 -10.86
CA TYR A 202 1.46 -22.39 -10.68
C TYR A 202 0.69 -22.33 -12.01
N LEU A 203 1.38 -22.21 -13.14
CA LEU A 203 0.76 -21.99 -14.43
C LEU A 203 -0.35 -23.02 -14.73
N GLU A 204 -0.09 -24.29 -14.47
CA GLU A 204 -1.03 -25.40 -14.73
C GLU A 204 -2.02 -25.68 -13.60
N LEU A 205 -2.01 -24.89 -12.55
CA LEU A 205 -2.88 -25.11 -11.38
C LEU A 205 -4.37 -25.24 -11.73
N PRO A 206 -4.95 -24.42 -12.64
CA PRO A 206 -6.36 -24.55 -13.02
C PRO A 206 -6.67 -25.91 -13.69
N GLY A 207 -5.72 -26.44 -14.44
CA GLY A 207 -5.83 -27.76 -15.07
C GLY A 207 -5.86 -28.92 -14.06
N ARG A 208 -5.16 -28.77 -12.94
CA ARG A 208 -5.04 -29.78 -11.89
C ARG A 208 -6.21 -29.77 -10.89
N VAL A 209 -6.84 -28.60 -10.67
CA VAL A 209 -7.90 -28.43 -9.66
C VAL A 209 -9.23 -28.08 -10.31
N LYS A 210 -9.99 -29.11 -10.71
CA LYS A 210 -11.24 -28.97 -11.47
C LYS A 210 -12.42 -28.38 -10.68
N LYS A 211 -12.39 -28.45 -9.34
CA LYS A 211 -13.49 -27.99 -8.48
C LYS A 211 -13.47 -26.48 -8.22
N ALA A 212 -12.42 -25.78 -8.63
CA ALA A 212 -12.26 -24.34 -8.42
C ALA A 212 -12.15 -23.61 -9.77
N ARG A 213 -12.63 -22.39 -9.79
CA ARG A 213 -12.37 -21.42 -10.87
C ARG A 213 -11.25 -20.50 -10.42
N PHE A 214 -10.24 -20.32 -11.26
CA PHE A 214 -9.09 -19.47 -10.99
C PHE A 214 -9.21 -18.19 -11.81
N GLU A 215 -9.22 -17.04 -11.14
CA GLU A 215 -9.25 -15.72 -11.78
C GLU A 215 -8.00 -14.90 -11.41
N LEU A 216 -7.40 -14.31 -12.43
CA LEU A 216 -6.28 -13.37 -12.29
C LEU A 216 -6.69 -11.99 -12.76
N ALA A 217 -6.64 -11.00 -11.87
CA ALA A 217 -6.75 -9.59 -12.23
C ALA A 217 -5.35 -8.97 -12.22
N MET A 218 -4.60 -9.20 -13.28
CA MET A 218 -3.21 -8.73 -13.44
C MET A 218 -3.14 -7.63 -14.50
N ASN A 219 -2.30 -6.65 -14.26
CA ASN A 219 -2.02 -5.60 -15.24
C ASN A 219 -1.04 -6.15 -16.30
N ILE A 220 -1.62 -6.70 -17.38
CA ILE A 220 -0.93 -7.25 -18.55
C ILE A 220 -1.50 -6.52 -19.76
N ALA A 221 -0.65 -6.08 -20.68
CA ALA A 221 -1.10 -5.45 -21.92
C ALA A 221 -1.96 -6.43 -22.76
N LYS A 222 -2.91 -5.91 -23.52
CA LYS A 222 -3.86 -6.78 -24.25
C LYS A 222 -3.20 -7.63 -25.35
N ASP A 223 -2.13 -7.12 -25.90
CA ASP A 223 -1.31 -7.75 -26.95
C ASP A 223 -0.11 -8.56 -26.40
N ASP A 224 0.00 -8.64 -25.08
CA ASP A 224 1.06 -9.39 -24.43
C ASP A 224 0.82 -10.91 -24.58
N PRO A 225 1.80 -11.68 -25.04
CA PRO A 225 1.68 -13.13 -25.22
C PRO A 225 1.34 -13.88 -23.91
N GLU A 226 1.64 -13.32 -22.76
CA GLU A 226 1.29 -13.91 -21.46
C GLU A 226 -0.24 -14.01 -21.27
N GLN A 227 -1.03 -13.14 -21.91
CA GLN A 227 -2.49 -13.27 -21.85
C GLN A 227 -2.99 -14.56 -22.48
N ALA A 228 -2.49 -14.89 -23.69
CA ALA A 228 -2.83 -16.13 -24.36
C ALA A 228 -2.37 -17.34 -23.55
N ARG A 229 -1.11 -17.34 -23.12
CA ARG A 229 -0.48 -18.40 -22.33
C ARG A 229 -1.25 -18.72 -21.06
N LEU A 230 -1.61 -17.70 -20.28
CA LEU A 230 -2.39 -17.85 -19.03
C LEU A 230 -3.80 -18.39 -19.33
N SER A 231 -4.47 -17.87 -20.37
CA SER A 231 -5.83 -18.28 -20.75
C SER A 231 -5.85 -19.74 -21.21
N GLU A 232 -4.90 -20.17 -22.02
CA GLU A 232 -4.74 -21.55 -22.48
C GLU A 232 -4.48 -22.52 -21.33
N SER A 233 -3.77 -22.06 -20.28
CA SER A 233 -3.55 -22.82 -19.05
C SER A 233 -4.78 -22.86 -18.12
N GLY A 234 -5.91 -22.23 -18.51
CA GLY A 234 -7.18 -22.27 -17.78
C GLY A 234 -7.38 -21.13 -16.77
N TRP A 235 -6.52 -20.12 -16.76
CA TRP A 235 -6.71 -18.93 -15.93
C TRP A 235 -7.74 -18.00 -16.58
N HIS A 236 -8.69 -17.51 -15.78
CA HIS A 236 -9.66 -16.50 -16.23
C HIS A 236 -9.11 -15.09 -15.94
N LEU A 237 -8.68 -14.41 -16.98
CA LEU A 237 -8.12 -13.06 -16.85
C LEU A 237 -9.22 -12.02 -16.64
N ARG A 238 -8.94 -11.05 -15.76
CA ARG A 238 -9.79 -9.90 -15.47
C ARG A 238 -8.98 -8.62 -15.56
N ASP A 239 -9.62 -7.57 -16.01
CA ASP A 239 -9.04 -6.23 -15.99
C ASP A 239 -9.00 -5.70 -14.54
N PRO A 240 -7.79 -5.51 -13.95
CA PRO A 240 -7.64 -5.05 -12.57
C PRO A 240 -8.21 -3.65 -12.36
N HIS A 241 -8.15 -2.78 -13.37
CA HIS A 241 -8.71 -1.42 -13.32
C HIS A 241 -10.24 -1.43 -13.25
N ARG A 242 -10.89 -2.48 -13.74
CA ARG A 242 -12.35 -2.64 -13.64
C ARG A 242 -12.76 -3.27 -12.32
N VAL A 243 -12.09 -4.35 -11.89
CA VAL A 243 -12.47 -5.09 -10.68
C VAL A 243 -12.08 -4.35 -9.40
N ALA A 244 -11.00 -3.57 -9.43
CA ALA A 244 -10.50 -2.79 -8.29
C ALA A 244 -10.72 -1.27 -8.42
N LYS A 245 -11.54 -0.81 -9.36
CA LYS A 245 -11.78 0.63 -9.61
C LYS A 245 -12.25 1.40 -8.36
N THR A 246 -12.94 0.73 -7.46
CA THR A 246 -13.41 1.32 -6.19
C THR A 246 -13.23 0.29 -5.07
N PRO A 247 -13.10 0.72 -3.79
CA PRO A 247 -13.04 -0.21 -2.65
C PRO A 247 -14.22 -1.20 -2.60
N ALA A 248 -15.42 -0.78 -3.00
CA ALA A 248 -16.59 -1.65 -3.05
C ALA A 248 -16.48 -2.73 -4.15
N ARG A 249 -15.92 -2.39 -5.32
CA ARG A 249 -15.67 -3.37 -6.39
C ARG A 249 -14.56 -4.34 -6.00
N TYR A 250 -13.46 -3.81 -5.43
CA TYR A 250 -12.38 -4.64 -4.92
C TYR A 250 -12.89 -5.67 -3.91
N ARG A 251 -13.62 -5.22 -2.87
CA ARG A 251 -14.22 -6.14 -1.87
C ARG A 251 -15.09 -7.21 -2.50
N ARG A 252 -15.93 -6.85 -3.46
CA ARG A 252 -16.78 -7.82 -4.18
C ARG A 252 -15.96 -8.82 -5.00
N TYR A 253 -14.81 -8.41 -5.51
CA TYR A 253 -13.96 -9.27 -6.31
C TYR A 253 -13.20 -10.29 -5.46
N VAL A 254 -12.73 -9.89 -4.26
CA VAL A 254 -11.96 -10.75 -3.35
C VAL A 254 -12.83 -11.55 -2.37
N ALA A 255 -14.11 -11.22 -2.25
CA ALA A 255 -15.10 -11.99 -1.50
C ALA A 255 -15.66 -13.14 -2.36
#